data_b885eea132505a4383e952f5b9a0312d
#
_entry.id   b885eea132505a4383e952f5b9a0312d
#
_cell.length_a   1.000
_cell.length_b   1.000
_cell.length_c   1.000
_cell.angle_alpha   90.00
_cell.angle_beta   90.00
_cell.angle_gamma   90.00
#
_symmetry.space_group_name_H-M   'P 1'
#
loop_
_entity.id
_entity.type
_entity.pdbx_description
1 polymer ?
#
loop_
_entity_poly.entity_id
_entity_poly.type
_entity_poly.pdbx_seq_one_letter_code
_entity_poly.pdbx_strand_id
1 'polypeptide(L)'
;MDKNHTTFENFQLLEENLVPSSSSLLFYENAFSKIKLIQEITSKQNLPILYIDLDFLFSGYVKSKLLTMSNLTLFNTLESKVNEILPKILTKISIEPHLVIFDSINGLYNTLSNDVDSGRVVNSILMLLATNVSFSNSILIISALAGKKENNWLLPNGRQILENNKMKKFIISDRSKITIEN
;
A
#
# COMPACT_ATOMS: atom_id res chain seq x y z
N MET A 1 6.58 -27.98 -10.88
CA MET A 1 6.99 -26.63 -10.46
C MET A 1 6.37 -26.38 -9.09
N ASP A 2 7.16 -26.45 -8.05
CA ASP A 2 6.70 -26.24 -6.69
C ASP A 2 6.17 -24.83 -6.49
N LYS A 3 4.86 -24.71 -6.25
CA LYS A 3 4.14 -23.44 -6.08
C LYS A 3 4.41 -22.77 -4.70
N ASN A 4 5.35 -23.26 -3.90
CA ASN A 4 5.54 -22.85 -2.50
C ASN A 4 6.85 -22.12 -2.21
N HIS A 5 7.65 -21.71 -3.19
CA HIS A 5 8.83 -20.90 -2.93
C HIS A 5 8.43 -19.42 -2.85
N THR A 6 8.16 -18.96 -1.63
CA THR A 6 8.05 -17.52 -1.35
C THR A 6 9.43 -16.87 -1.45
N THR A 7 9.52 -15.72 -2.13
CA THR A 7 10.78 -14.96 -2.26
C THR A 7 11.14 -14.25 -0.95
N PHE A 8 10.18 -14.14 -0.02
CA PHE A 8 10.33 -13.39 1.22
C PHE A 8 10.35 -14.30 2.44
N GLU A 9 11.35 -14.10 3.31
CA GLU A 9 11.37 -14.69 4.63
C GLU A 9 10.21 -14.13 5.46
N ASN A 10 9.48 -15.00 6.16
CA ASN A 10 8.30 -14.68 6.96
C ASN A 10 7.08 -14.11 6.17
N PHE A 11 6.95 -14.44 4.89
CA PHE A 11 5.78 -14.02 4.09
C PHE A 11 4.45 -14.47 4.73
N GLN A 12 4.40 -15.66 5.31
CA GLN A 12 3.23 -16.20 6.01
C GLN A 12 2.73 -15.25 7.10
N LEU A 13 3.63 -14.58 7.82
CA LEU A 13 3.30 -13.60 8.84
C LEU A 13 2.48 -12.42 8.28
N LEU A 14 2.82 -11.95 7.08
CA LEU A 14 2.04 -10.93 6.40
C LEU A 14 0.70 -11.48 5.92
N GLU A 15 0.70 -12.67 5.30
CA GLU A 15 -0.49 -13.32 4.72
C GLU A 15 -1.57 -13.55 5.79
N GLU A 16 -1.20 -14.03 6.99
CA GLU A 16 -2.10 -14.24 8.12
C GLU A 16 -2.76 -12.96 8.64
N ASN A 17 -2.21 -11.79 8.29
CA ASN A 17 -2.70 -10.50 8.70
C ASN A 17 -3.45 -9.74 7.59
N LEU A 18 -3.38 -10.21 6.34
CA LEU A 18 -4.15 -9.67 5.21
C LEU A 18 -5.52 -10.36 5.15
N VAL A 19 -6.34 -10.09 6.15
CA VAL A 19 -7.68 -10.65 6.29
C VAL A 19 -8.75 -9.59 5.99
N PRO A 20 -10.00 -9.98 5.66
CA PRO A 20 -11.09 -9.03 5.44
C PRO A 20 -11.20 -7.98 6.54
N SER A 21 -11.49 -6.76 6.16
CA SER A 21 -11.59 -5.59 7.05
C SER A 21 -10.26 -5.15 7.69
N SER A 22 -9.12 -5.68 7.23
CA SER A 22 -7.81 -5.31 7.76
C SER A 22 -7.17 -4.13 7.01
N SER A 23 -6.35 -3.38 7.74
CA SER A 23 -5.49 -2.33 7.19
C SER A 23 -4.06 -2.55 7.65
N SER A 24 -3.12 -2.47 6.72
CA SER A 24 -1.70 -2.71 6.97
C SER A 24 -0.85 -1.56 6.42
N LEU A 25 0.14 -1.14 7.19
CA LEU A 25 1.16 -0.18 6.78
C LEU A 25 2.43 -0.95 6.45
N LEU A 26 2.91 -0.79 5.22
CA LEU A 26 4.06 -1.51 4.68
C LEU A 26 5.23 -0.56 4.51
N PHE A 27 6.19 -0.57 5.42
CA PHE A 27 7.43 0.16 5.29
C PHE A 27 8.45 -0.62 4.47
N TYR A 28 9.12 0.05 3.55
CA TYR A 28 10.15 -0.54 2.71
C TYR A 28 11.34 0.42 2.57
N GLU A 29 12.55 -0.14 2.47
CA GLU A 29 13.79 0.59 2.19
C GLU A 29 14.07 0.62 0.68
N ASN A 30 13.66 -0.42 -0.03
CA ASN A 30 13.97 -0.63 -1.44
C ASN A 30 12.69 -0.81 -2.25
N ALA A 31 12.52 0.04 -3.27
CA ALA A 31 11.34 0.03 -4.14
C ALA A 31 11.19 -1.27 -4.93
N PHE A 32 12.29 -1.93 -5.28
CA PHE A 32 12.25 -3.22 -5.99
C PHE A 32 11.72 -4.34 -5.10
N SER A 33 12.15 -4.40 -3.83
CA SER A 33 11.61 -5.34 -2.84
C SER A 33 10.11 -5.11 -2.62
N LYS A 34 9.65 -3.84 -2.56
CA LYS A 34 8.24 -3.50 -2.49
C LYS A 34 7.46 -4.09 -3.68
N ILE A 35 7.91 -3.85 -4.92
CA ILE A 35 7.22 -4.35 -6.12
C ILE A 35 7.11 -5.87 -6.13
N LYS A 36 8.20 -6.57 -5.79
CA LYS A 36 8.19 -8.04 -5.68
C LYS A 36 7.18 -8.52 -4.64
N LEU A 37 7.15 -7.89 -3.46
CA LEU A 37 6.21 -8.28 -2.41
C LEU A 37 4.76 -8.05 -2.84
N ILE A 38 4.46 -6.90 -3.44
CA ILE A 38 3.11 -6.60 -3.95
C ILE A 38 2.71 -7.63 -5.02
N GLN A 39 3.61 -7.99 -5.92
CA GLN A 39 3.36 -9.04 -6.91
C GLN A 39 3.05 -10.39 -6.24
N GLU A 40 3.78 -10.76 -5.20
CA GLU A 40 3.54 -12.00 -4.46
C GLU A 40 2.21 -11.97 -3.72
N ILE A 41 1.88 -10.88 -3.02
CA ILE A 41 0.57 -10.68 -2.36
C ILE A 41 -0.57 -10.82 -3.39
N THR A 42 -0.50 -10.07 -4.48
CA THR A 42 -1.57 -10.04 -5.47
C THR A 42 -1.76 -11.36 -6.19
N SER A 43 -0.70 -12.17 -6.33
CA SER A 43 -0.79 -13.51 -6.93
C SER A 43 -1.53 -14.53 -6.05
N LYS A 44 -1.62 -14.27 -4.75
CA LYS A 44 -2.28 -15.16 -3.78
C LYS A 44 -3.69 -14.70 -3.38
N GLN A 45 -4.04 -13.46 -3.69
CA GLN A 45 -5.37 -12.90 -3.38
C GLN A 45 -6.33 -13.11 -4.55
N ASN A 46 -7.57 -13.51 -4.21
CA ASN A 46 -8.65 -13.69 -5.20
C ASN A 46 -9.53 -12.44 -5.35
N LEU A 47 -9.31 -11.40 -4.53
CA LEU A 47 -10.08 -10.17 -4.60
C LEU A 47 -9.71 -9.33 -5.83
N PRO A 48 -10.65 -8.59 -6.42
CA PRO A 48 -10.33 -7.53 -7.36
C PRO A 48 -9.38 -6.51 -6.74
N ILE A 49 -8.41 -6.02 -7.51
CA ILE A 49 -7.33 -5.17 -7.02
C ILE A 49 -7.60 -3.72 -7.46
N LEU A 50 -7.63 -2.80 -6.49
CA LEU A 50 -7.60 -1.35 -6.72
C LEU A 50 -6.23 -0.84 -6.33
N TYR A 51 -5.41 -0.47 -7.31
CA TYR A 51 -4.05 0.01 -7.09
C TYR A 51 -3.96 1.51 -7.35
N ILE A 52 -3.59 2.28 -6.33
CA ILE A 52 -3.36 3.71 -6.41
C ILE A 52 -1.84 3.93 -6.48
N ASP A 53 -1.31 4.21 -7.67
CA ASP A 53 0.11 4.40 -7.91
C ASP A 53 0.45 5.90 -7.95
N LEU A 54 0.96 6.41 -6.86
CA LEU A 54 1.35 7.83 -6.71
C LEU A 54 2.83 8.06 -7.01
N ASP A 55 3.62 7.00 -7.07
CA ASP A 55 5.06 7.04 -7.39
C ASP A 55 5.35 6.70 -8.85
N PHE A 56 4.33 6.30 -9.63
CA PHE A 56 4.39 5.88 -11.05
C PHE A 56 5.27 4.66 -11.34
N LEU A 57 5.84 4.06 -10.31
CA LEU A 57 6.75 2.93 -10.47
C LEU A 57 6.00 1.68 -10.93
N PHE A 58 4.91 1.34 -10.24
CA PHE A 58 4.11 0.16 -10.58
C PHE A 58 3.46 0.29 -11.96
N SER A 59 2.91 1.48 -12.27
CA SER A 59 2.35 1.80 -13.59
C SER A 59 3.37 1.60 -14.72
N GLY A 60 4.63 1.96 -14.46
CA GLY A 60 5.73 1.74 -15.41
C GLY A 60 5.94 0.27 -15.73
N TYR A 61 5.95 -0.62 -14.72
CA TYR A 61 6.09 -2.07 -14.90
C TYR A 61 4.89 -2.68 -15.65
N VAL A 62 3.67 -2.24 -15.33
CA VAL A 62 2.46 -2.71 -16.03
C VAL A 62 2.44 -2.24 -17.49
N LYS A 63 2.72 -0.96 -17.76
CA LYS A 63 2.76 -0.40 -19.13
C LYS A 63 3.85 -1.04 -19.99
N SER A 64 4.99 -1.38 -19.42
CA SER A 64 6.09 -2.08 -20.12
C SER A 64 5.87 -3.60 -20.26
N LYS A 65 4.72 -4.11 -19.79
CA LYS A 65 4.38 -5.54 -19.79
C LYS A 65 5.36 -6.43 -19.01
N LEU A 66 6.13 -5.84 -18.11
CA LEU A 66 6.99 -6.58 -17.16
C LEU A 66 6.18 -7.19 -16.02
N LEU A 67 5.00 -6.63 -15.74
CA LEU A 67 4.00 -7.17 -14.83
C LEU A 67 2.65 -7.30 -15.56
N THR A 68 2.05 -8.47 -15.43
CA THR A 68 0.69 -8.75 -15.90
C THR A 68 -0.13 -9.23 -14.71
N MET A 69 -1.27 -8.60 -14.47
CA MET A 69 -2.19 -8.97 -13.39
C MET A 69 -3.60 -9.02 -13.95
N SER A 70 -4.31 -10.09 -13.64
CA SER A 70 -5.75 -10.17 -13.84
C SER A 70 -6.46 -9.38 -12.74
N ASN A 71 -7.64 -8.83 -13.04
CA ASN A 71 -8.49 -8.13 -12.07
C ASN A 71 -7.89 -6.86 -11.45
N LEU A 72 -6.94 -6.20 -12.13
CA LEU A 72 -6.32 -4.95 -11.69
C LEU A 72 -7.06 -3.73 -12.26
N THR A 73 -7.50 -2.83 -11.39
CA THR A 73 -7.86 -1.44 -11.74
C THR A 73 -6.76 -0.53 -11.21
N LEU A 74 -6.04 0.12 -12.12
CA LEU A 74 -4.92 0.99 -11.82
C LEU A 74 -5.36 2.46 -11.85
N PHE A 75 -5.05 3.20 -10.80
CA PHE A 75 -5.23 4.65 -10.70
C PHE A 75 -3.88 5.33 -10.55
N ASN A 76 -3.64 6.39 -11.29
CA ASN A 76 -2.43 7.21 -11.14
C ASN A 76 -2.76 8.70 -11.26
N THR A 77 -1.91 9.55 -10.69
CA THR A 77 -2.13 11.00 -10.64
C THR A 77 -1.79 11.73 -11.94
N LEU A 78 -1.29 11.05 -12.97
CA LEU A 78 -1.15 11.60 -14.32
C LEU A 78 -2.51 11.69 -15.03
N GLU A 79 -3.42 10.77 -14.70
CA GLU A 79 -4.72 10.65 -15.37
C GLU A 79 -5.85 11.32 -14.57
N SER A 80 -5.73 11.37 -13.23
CA SER A 80 -6.75 11.94 -12.36
C SER A 80 -6.14 12.44 -11.05
N LYS A 81 -6.65 13.54 -10.51
CA LYS A 81 -6.22 14.06 -9.21
C LYS A 81 -6.67 13.10 -8.08
N VAL A 82 -5.98 13.13 -6.93
CA VAL A 82 -6.29 12.29 -5.77
C VAL A 82 -7.74 12.46 -5.30
N ASN A 83 -8.27 13.69 -5.32
CA ASN A 83 -9.67 13.98 -4.95
C ASN A 83 -10.70 13.41 -5.94
N GLU A 84 -10.30 13.03 -7.15
CA GLU A 84 -11.14 12.36 -8.14
C GLU A 84 -11.02 10.82 -8.04
N ILE A 85 -9.84 10.35 -7.62
CA ILE A 85 -9.55 8.92 -7.44
C ILE A 85 -10.28 8.36 -6.21
N LEU A 86 -10.21 9.08 -5.09
CA LEU A 86 -10.79 8.62 -3.82
C LEU A 86 -12.28 8.26 -3.89
N PRO A 87 -13.17 9.11 -4.43
CA PRO A 87 -14.59 8.75 -4.55
C PRO A 87 -14.83 7.49 -5.39
N LYS A 88 -14.05 7.30 -6.47
CA LYS A 88 -14.15 6.11 -7.32
C LYS A 88 -13.79 4.83 -6.54
N ILE A 89 -12.75 4.89 -5.70
CA ILE A 89 -12.34 3.77 -4.86
C ILE A 89 -13.41 3.48 -3.82
N LEU A 90 -13.86 4.51 -3.09
CA LEU A 90 -14.90 4.35 -2.06
C LEU A 90 -16.18 3.76 -2.63
N THR A 91 -16.60 4.20 -3.82
CA THR A 91 -17.75 3.61 -4.52
C THR A 91 -17.52 2.13 -4.84
N LYS A 92 -16.35 1.76 -5.37
CA LYS A 92 -16.07 0.35 -5.71
C LYS A 92 -16.07 -0.55 -4.48
N ILE A 93 -15.38 -0.18 -3.41
CA ILE A 93 -15.33 -0.99 -2.18
C ILE A 93 -16.67 -1.05 -1.44
N SER A 94 -17.59 -0.11 -1.67
CA SER A 94 -18.94 -0.16 -1.11
C SER A 94 -19.84 -1.17 -1.82
N ILE A 95 -19.49 -1.57 -3.03
CA ILE A 95 -20.27 -2.54 -3.84
C ILE A 95 -19.81 -3.97 -3.57
N GLU A 96 -18.48 -4.19 -3.56
CA GLU A 96 -17.89 -5.51 -3.34
C GLU A 96 -16.52 -5.41 -2.68
N PRO A 97 -16.06 -6.46 -1.97
CA PRO A 97 -14.75 -6.48 -1.34
C PRO A 97 -13.61 -6.39 -2.36
N HIS A 98 -12.58 -5.60 -2.04
CA HIS A 98 -11.39 -5.41 -2.86
C HIS A 98 -10.10 -5.52 -2.04
N LEU A 99 -8.99 -5.85 -2.71
CA LEU A 99 -7.66 -5.54 -2.21
C LEU A 99 -7.29 -4.14 -2.69
N VAL A 100 -7.23 -3.19 -1.76
CA VAL A 100 -6.85 -1.79 -2.01
C VAL A 100 -5.36 -1.61 -1.69
N ILE A 101 -4.57 -1.20 -2.66
CA ILE A 101 -3.15 -0.90 -2.48
C ILE A 101 -2.93 0.59 -2.72
N PHE A 102 -2.51 1.29 -1.67
CA PHE A 102 -2.18 2.72 -1.70
C PHE A 102 -0.66 2.89 -1.74
N ASP A 103 -0.12 3.20 -2.90
CA ASP A 103 1.32 3.23 -3.17
C ASP A 103 1.77 4.56 -3.78
N SER A 104 2.35 5.48 -3.03
CA SER A 104 2.77 5.40 -1.64
C SER A 104 2.37 6.68 -0.88
N ILE A 105 2.50 6.64 0.45
CA ILE A 105 2.36 7.86 1.28
C ILE A 105 3.36 8.94 0.84
N ASN A 106 4.57 8.56 0.45
CA ASN A 106 5.59 9.49 0.00
C ASN A 106 5.15 10.20 -1.29
N GLY A 107 4.54 9.45 -2.23
CA GLY A 107 3.95 10.01 -3.45
C GLY A 107 2.81 10.97 -3.15
N LEU A 108 1.94 10.62 -2.17
CA LEU A 108 0.87 11.52 -1.73
C LEU A 108 1.42 12.84 -1.15
N TYR A 109 2.42 12.78 -0.26
CA TYR A 109 3.08 13.96 0.26
C TYR A 109 3.72 14.81 -0.85
N ASN A 110 4.31 14.18 -1.87
CA ASN A 110 4.88 14.91 -3.00
C ASN A 110 3.80 15.62 -3.82
N THR A 111 2.64 15.00 -4.00
CA THR A 111 1.50 15.60 -4.70
C THR A 111 0.94 16.83 -3.94
N LEU A 112 1.04 16.82 -2.60
CA LEU A 112 0.57 17.88 -1.70
C LEU A 112 1.71 18.79 -1.20
N SER A 113 2.87 18.81 -1.87
CA SER A 113 4.08 19.49 -1.37
C SER A 113 3.93 20.99 -1.16
N ASN A 114 2.99 21.62 -1.85
CA ASN A 114 2.70 23.07 -1.72
C ASN A 114 1.62 23.38 -0.68
N ASP A 115 1.04 22.37 -0.02
CA ASP A 115 -0.02 22.55 0.96
C ASP A 115 0.59 22.58 2.37
N VAL A 116 0.35 23.68 3.11
CA VAL A 116 0.82 23.87 4.48
C VAL A 116 0.26 22.79 5.43
N ASP A 117 -0.94 22.31 5.15
CA ASP A 117 -1.65 21.29 5.91
C ASP A 117 -1.46 19.85 5.34
N SER A 118 -0.47 19.63 4.49
CA SER A 118 -0.27 18.35 3.80
C SER A 118 -0.31 17.13 4.73
N GLY A 119 0.30 17.21 5.91
CA GLY A 119 0.28 16.14 6.90
C GLY A 119 -1.13 15.82 7.41
N ARG A 120 -1.97 16.83 7.65
CA ARG A 120 -3.37 16.65 8.05
C ARG A 120 -4.19 16.02 6.94
N VAL A 121 -4.02 16.49 5.71
CA VAL A 121 -4.71 15.96 4.53
C VAL A 121 -4.33 14.50 4.29
N VAL A 122 -3.03 14.17 4.31
CA VAL A 122 -2.55 12.79 4.18
C VAL A 122 -3.21 11.88 5.21
N ASN A 123 -3.14 12.24 6.49
CA ASN A 123 -3.71 11.42 7.56
C ASN A 123 -5.24 11.29 7.44
N SER A 124 -5.95 12.33 7.00
CA SER A 124 -7.39 12.27 6.77
C SER A 124 -7.74 11.28 5.65
N ILE A 125 -6.97 11.27 4.55
CA ILE A 125 -7.16 10.33 3.45
C ILE A 125 -6.93 8.88 3.91
N LEU A 126 -5.84 8.64 4.65
CA LEU A 126 -5.52 7.29 5.15
C LEU A 126 -6.60 6.78 6.11
N MET A 127 -7.07 7.63 7.02
CA MET A 127 -8.14 7.29 7.96
C MET A 127 -9.47 7.03 7.24
N LEU A 128 -9.80 7.83 6.22
CA LEU A 128 -10.99 7.64 5.39
C LEU A 128 -10.96 6.27 4.70
N LEU A 129 -9.85 5.92 4.06
CA LEU A 129 -9.68 4.63 3.40
C LEU A 129 -9.77 3.47 4.39
N ALA A 130 -9.03 3.54 5.51
CA ALA A 130 -9.03 2.49 6.53
C ALA A 130 -10.41 2.25 7.13
N THR A 131 -11.15 3.34 7.39
CA THR A 131 -12.52 3.25 7.93
C THR A 131 -13.46 2.58 6.92
N ASN A 132 -13.45 3.00 5.65
CA ASN A 132 -14.34 2.41 4.65
C ASN A 132 -13.99 0.94 4.37
N VAL A 133 -12.70 0.59 4.32
CA VAL A 133 -12.23 -0.79 4.18
C VAL A 133 -12.74 -1.67 5.33
N SER A 134 -12.75 -1.15 6.57
CA SER A 134 -13.22 -1.91 7.73
C SER A 134 -14.72 -2.27 7.67
N PHE A 135 -15.52 -1.49 6.94
CA PHE A 135 -16.96 -1.75 6.76
C PHE A 135 -17.27 -2.56 5.50
N SER A 136 -16.39 -2.62 4.53
CA SER A 136 -16.63 -3.25 3.22
C SER A 136 -16.06 -4.66 3.08
N ASN A 137 -15.50 -5.25 4.14
CA ASN A 137 -14.74 -6.52 4.09
C ASN A 137 -13.57 -6.50 3.08
N SER A 138 -13.12 -5.32 2.69
CA SER A 138 -11.95 -5.14 1.85
C SER A 138 -10.66 -5.28 2.66
N ILE A 139 -9.51 -5.31 1.98
CA ILE A 139 -8.17 -5.33 2.58
C ILE A 139 -7.44 -4.07 2.12
N LEU A 140 -6.80 -3.34 3.03
CA LEU A 140 -6.01 -2.17 2.70
C LEU A 140 -4.53 -2.39 3.00
N ILE A 141 -3.69 -2.14 2.00
CA ILE A 141 -2.25 -2.05 2.14
C ILE A 141 -1.82 -0.63 1.78
N ILE A 142 -1.15 0.04 2.72
CA ILE A 142 -0.58 1.37 2.53
C ILE A 142 0.92 1.23 2.53
N SER A 143 1.59 1.60 1.44
CA SER A 143 3.05 1.52 1.35
C SER A 143 3.71 2.85 1.69
N ALA A 144 4.91 2.79 2.26
CA ALA A 144 5.73 3.96 2.56
C ALA A 144 7.23 3.64 2.47
N LEU A 145 7.97 4.45 1.72
CA LEU A 145 9.42 4.46 1.79
C LEU A 145 9.82 5.00 3.17
N ALA A 146 10.58 4.23 3.92
CA ALA A 146 11.03 4.59 5.25
C ALA A 146 12.50 4.20 5.43
N GLY A 147 13.21 4.93 6.27
CA GLY A 147 14.57 4.62 6.66
C GLY A 147 14.64 4.34 8.15
N LYS A 148 15.55 3.46 8.55
CA LYS A 148 15.83 3.17 9.95
C LYS A 148 16.75 4.24 10.53
N LYS A 149 16.29 4.91 11.60
CA LYS A 149 17.11 5.83 12.39
C LYS A 149 17.08 5.36 13.84
N GLU A 150 18.25 4.99 14.36
CA GLU A 150 18.36 4.32 15.66
C GLU A 150 17.51 3.03 15.68
N ASN A 151 16.45 2.96 16.49
CA ASN A 151 15.54 1.84 16.54
C ASN A 151 14.16 2.11 15.91
N ASN A 152 13.96 3.29 15.29
CA ASN A 152 12.68 3.70 14.74
C ASN A 152 12.69 3.76 13.21
N TRP A 153 11.57 3.39 12.59
CA TRP A 153 11.34 3.56 11.17
C TRP A 153 10.67 4.91 10.92
N LEU A 154 11.32 5.76 10.14
CA LEU A 154 10.88 7.13 9.90
C LEU A 154 10.70 7.39 8.42
N LEU A 155 9.67 8.14 8.09
CA LEU A 155 9.50 8.67 6.74
C LEU A 155 10.56 9.75 6.47
N PRO A 156 11.01 9.90 5.21
CA PRO A 156 11.90 10.99 4.82
C PRO A 156 11.31 12.37 5.12
N ASN A 157 12.20 13.34 5.35
CA ASN A 157 11.86 14.76 5.49
C ASN A 157 10.93 15.09 6.67
N GLY A 158 10.98 14.33 7.76
CA GLY A 158 10.19 14.59 8.97
C GLY A 158 8.68 14.40 8.79
N ARG A 159 8.26 13.73 7.71
CA ARG A 159 6.86 13.37 7.47
C ARG A 159 6.37 12.41 8.53
N GLN A 160 5.12 12.54 8.94
CA GLN A 160 4.54 11.72 10.00
C GLN A 160 3.23 11.09 9.54
N ILE A 161 2.98 9.89 10.03
CA ILE A 161 1.71 9.19 9.89
C ILE A 161 1.12 9.06 11.29
N LEU A 162 -0.17 9.39 11.43
CA LEU A 162 -0.89 9.07 12.64
C LEU A 162 -1.14 7.56 12.64
N GLU A 163 -0.44 6.88 13.52
CA GLU A 163 -0.61 5.45 13.69
C GLU A 163 -1.95 5.17 14.38
N ASN A 164 -2.71 4.28 13.78
CA ASN A 164 -3.94 3.77 14.35
C ASN A 164 -3.65 2.37 14.92
N ASN A 165 -3.98 2.11 16.17
CA ASN A 165 -3.78 0.82 16.84
C ASN A 165 -4.45 -0.37 16.11
N LYS A 166 -5.31 -0.10 15.12
CA LYS A 166 -5.92 -1.12 14.25
C LYS A 166 -5.10 -1.43 12.99
N MET A 167 -4.08 -0.61 12.67
CA MET A 167 -3.19 -0.84 11.53
C MET A 167 -1.97 -1.62 11.99
N LYS A 168 -1.70 -2.75 11.35
CA LYS A 168 -0.47 -3.50 11.58
C LYS A 168 0.65 -2.94 10.72
N LYS A 169 1.80 -2.74 11.33
CA LYS A 169 2.99 -2.22 10.65
C LYS A 169 3.93 -3.37 10.27
N PHE A 170 4.18 -3.50 8.98
CA PHE A 170 5.14 -4.45 8.41
C PHE A 170 6.33 -3.71 7.84
N ILE A 171 7.50 -4.30 8.00
CA ILE A 171 8.76 -3.77 7.51
C ILE A 171 9.38 -4.78 6.57
N ILE A 172 9.73 -4.31 5.36
CA ILE A 172 10.50 -5.08 4.39
C ILE A 172 11.94 -4.57 4.42
N SER A 173 12.84 -5.40 4.91
CA SER A 173 14.27 -5.11 4.84
C SER A 173 14.85 -5.42 3.46
N ASP A 174 16.03 -4.87 3.16
CA ASP A 174 16.78 -5.12 1.91
C ASP A 174 17.06 -6.61 1.63
N ARG A 175 17.05 -7.45 2.68
CA ARG A 175 17.25 -8.91 2.58
C ARG A 175 15.97 -9.68 2.31
N SER A 176 14.90 -9.01 1.86
CA SER A 176 13.59 -9.63 1.63
C SER A 176 13.01 -10.32 2.87
N LYS A 177 13.30 -9.79 4.04
CA LYS A 177 12.74 -10.26 5.32
C LYS A 177 11.60 -9.36 5.74
N ILE A 178 10.47 -9.97 6.14
CA ILE A 178 9.30 -9.27 6.66
C ILE A 178 9.32 -9.37 8.18
N THR A 179 9.13 -8.24 8.86
CA THR A 179 8.96 -8.17 10.32
C THR A 179 7.73 -7.35 10.67
N ILE A 180 7.08 -7.65 11.80
CA ILE A 180 6.00 -6.82 12.36
C ILE A 180 6.61 -5.93 13.42
N GLU A 181 6.24 -4.66 13.40
CA GLU A 181 6.49 -3.71 14.48
C GLU A 181 5.18 -3.56 15.28
N ASN A 182 5.27 -3.85 16.59
CA ASN A 182 4.16 -3.74 17.54
C ASN A 182 4.13 -2.35 18.16
#